data_21e20ebf9fd274972a1355078d90b60c
#
_entry.id   21e20ebf9fd274972a1355078d90b60c
#
_cell.length_a   1.000
_cell.length_b   1.000
_cell.length_c   1.000
_cell.angle_alpha   90.00
_cell.angle_beta   90.00
_cell.angle_gamma   90.00
#
_symmetry.space_group_name_H-M   'P 1'
#
loop_
_entity.id
_entity.type
_entity.pdbx_description
1 polymer ?
#
loop_
_entity_poly.entity_id
_entity_poly.type
_entity_poly.pdbx_seq_one_letter_code
_entity_poly.pdbx_strand_id
1 'polypeptide(L)'
;DTGTQGQAGLQEKDITLQVARRLREAIESRLGLRVVMTRDSDRTVRLDERAAIANNNKADLFISLHINSSVSETASGAVVYSLSLNDYGEETLSENRQSHTVPLLGGRTRNIEIVLWDLAQVTHVQDSALLAGFVDVELRRRINMNALTLQQAPFRVLVGANMPAVLVEMGFISNARQEEQLASLAFQDRVVQGLLQSVVTYRESLRDRWQTESSQRSNQPPAEEEP
;
A
#
# COMPACT_ATOMS: atom_id res chain seq x y z
N ASP A 1 -20.23 -2.89 -6.48
CA ASP A 1 -20.03 -2.70 -5.03
C ASP A 1 -20.02 -1.21 -4.73
N THR A 2 -20.96 -0.75 -3.89
CA THR A 2 -21.07 0.66 -3.48
C THR A 2 -20.05 1.05 -2.41
N GLY A 3 -19.46 0.05 -1.74
CA GLY A 3 -18.72 0.26 -0.51
C GLY A 3 -19.64 0.67 0.64
N THR A 4 -19.11 1.34 1.62
CA THR A 4 -19.87 1.92 2.73
C THR A 4 -20.70 3.12 2.25
N GLN A 5 -21.81 3.36 2.93
CA GLN A 5 -22.72 4.47 2.62
C GLN A 5 -23.01 5.29 3.88
N GLY A 6 -22.97 6.61 3.74
CA GLY A 6 -23.30 7.56 4.79
C GLY A 6 -24.79 7.81 4.93
N GLN A 7 -25.16 8.51 6.00
CA GLN A 7 -26.56 8.84 6.30
C GLN A 7 -27.16 9.85 5.30
N ALA A 8 -26.33 10.75 4.76
CA ALA A 8 -26.73 11.70 3.71
C ALA A 8 -26.69 11.08 2.29
N GLY A 9 -26.36 9.80 2.17
CA GLY A 9 -26.35 9.06 0.91
C GLY A 9 -25.02 9.08 0.17
N LEU A 10 -23.96 9.63 0.76
CA LEU A 10 -22.61 9.58 0.18
C LEU A 10 -22.15 8.12 0.07
N GLN A 11 -21.52 7.74 -1.04
CA GLN A 11 -21.00 6.39 -1.28
C GLN A 11 -19.49 6.38 -1.33
N GLU A 12 -18.88 5.41 -0.66
CA GLU A 12 -17.42 5.21 -0.65
C GLU A 12 -16.85 5.14 -2.06
N LYS A 13 -17.50 4.39 -2.95
CA LYS A 13 -17.03 4.19 -4.33
C LYS A 13 -16.82 5.50 -5.10
N ASP A 14 -17.67 6.50 -4.86
CA ASP A 14 -17.62 7.77 -5.60
C ASP A 14 -16.46 8.64 -5.11
N ILE A 15 -16.30 8.73 -3.80
CA ILE A 15 -15.24 9.54 -3.19
C ILE A 15 -13.86 8.92 -3.45
N THR A 16 -13.73 7.60 -3.28
CA THR A 16 -12.44 6.92 -3.55
C THR A 16 -12.02 7.07 -5.00
N LEU A 17 -12.97 7.01 -5.96
CA LEU A 17 -12.68 7.24 -7.37
C LEU A 17 -12.28 8.70 -7.66
N GLN A 18 -12.97 9.67 -7.06
CA GLN A 18 -12.65 11.09 -7.21
C GLN A 18 -11.25 11.40 -6.69
N VAL A 19 -10.94 10.97 -5.47
CA VAL A 19 -9.62 11.18 -4.84
C VAL A 19 -8.53 10.48 -5.66
N ALA A 20 -8.74 9.22 -6.09
CA ALA A 20 -7.78 8.48 -6.88
C ALA A 20 -7.46 9.16 -8.22
N ARG A 21 -8.47 9.68 -8.93
CA ARG A 21 -8.26 10.42 -10.20
C ARG A 21 -7.45 11.69 -9.99
N ARG A 22 -7.76 12.47 -8.95
CA ARG A 22 -7.04 13.70 -8.61
C ARG A 22 -5.60 13.40 -8.15
N LEU A 23 -5.39 12.31 -7.40
CA LEU A 23 -4.07 11.87 -7.00
C LEU A 23 -3.24 11.43 -8.20
N ARG A 24 -3.82 10.65 -9.14
CA ARG A 24 -3.18 10.30 -10.40
C ARG A 24 -2.72 11.55 -11.15
N GLU A 25 -3.62 12.48 -11.39
CA GLU A 25 -3.31 13.73 -12.11
C GLU A 25 -2.17 14.50 -11.43
N ALA A 26 -2.20 14.60 -10.09
CA ALA A 26 -1.16 15.29 -9.34
C ALA A 26 0.20 14.58 -9.42
N ILE A 27 0.24 13.24 -9.33
CA ILE A 27 1.47 12.46 -9.45
C ILE A 27 2.03 12.55 -10.87
N GLU A 28 1.21 12.34 -11.89
CA GLU A 28 1.64 12.37 -13.30
C GLU A 28 2.14 13.75 -13.70
N SER A 29 1.40 14.83 -13.34
CA SER A 29 1.75 16.19 -13.75
C SER A 29 2.95 16.77 -12.99
N ARG A 30 3.09 16.47 -11.69
CA ARG A 30 4.11 17.10 -10.84
C ARG A 30 5.38 16.26 -10.69
N LEU A 31 5.25 14.93 -10.73
CA LEU A 31 6.38 14.03 -10.51
C LEU A 31 6.85 13.32 -11.78
N GLY A 32 6.06 13.36 -12.86
CA GLY A 32 6.33 12.63 -14.09
C GLY A 32 6.29 11.11 -13.90
N LEU A 33 5.60 10.61 -12.86
CA LEU A 33 5.51 9.18 -12.57
C LEU A 33 4.24 8.62 -13.20
N ARG A 34 4.32 7.41 -13.75
CA ARG A 34 3.16 6.69 -14.28
C ARG A 34 2.27 6.19 -13.13
N VAL A 35 0.97 6.39 -13.25
CA VAL A 35 -0.03 5.86 -12.31
C VAL A 35 -0.95 4.87 -13.00
N VAL A 36 -1.10 3.68 -12.40
CA VAL A 36 -2.04 2.66 -12.83
C VAL A 36 -3.18 2.61 -11.82
N MET A 37 -4.38 2.89 -12.28
CA MET A 37 -5.59 2.78 -11.45
C MET A 37 -6.18 1.37 -11.58
N THR A 38 -6.60 0.77 -10.47
CA THR A 38 -7.30 -0.53 -10.50
C THR A 38 -8.70 -0.41 -11.12
N ARG A 39 -9.31 0.76 -11.03
CA ARG A 39 -10.51 1.16 -11.77
C ARG A 39 -10.48 2.65 -12.10
N ASP A 40 -11.00 3.02 -13.22
CA ASP A 40 -11.14 4.40 -13.70
C ASP A 40 -12.60 4.83 -13.95
N SER A 41 -13.53 3.92 -13.68
CA SER A 41 -14.97 4.08 -13.86
C SER A 41 -15.73 3.39 -12.72
N ASP A 42 -17.06 3.54 -12.71
CA ASP A 42 -17.93 2.84 -11.76
C ASP A 42 -18.09 1.36 -12.16
N ARG A 43 -17.07 0.57 -11.85
CA ARG A 43 -17.04 -0.88 -12.04
C ARG A 43 -16.53 -1.58 -10.80
N THR A 44 -17.00 -2.78 -10.57
CA THR A 44 -16.49 -3.64 -9.50
C THR A 44 -15.19 -4.31 -9.94
N VAL A 45 -14.17 -4.25 -9.09
CA VAL A 45 -12.91 -4.99 -9.22
C VAL A 45 -12.74 -5.80 -7.94
N ARG A 46 -12.54 -7.11 -8.07
CA ARG A 46 -12.34 -7.99 -6.92
C ARG A 46 -11.06 -7.64 -6.16
N LEU A 47 -10.98 -7.98 -4.88
CA LEU A 47 -9.82 -7.62 -4.04
C LEU A 47 -8.51 -8.24 -4.55
N ASP A 48 -8.57 -9.51 -4.98
CA ASP A 48 -7.45 -10.23 -5.58
C ASP A 48 -7.01 -9.63 -6.93
N GLU A 49 -7.97 -9.17 -7.75
CA GLU A 49 -7.68 -8.52 -9.02
C GLU A 49 -6.95 -7.17 -8.86
N ARG A 50 -7.21 -6.45 -7.76
CA ARG A 50 -6.56 -5.15 -7.50
C ARG A 50 -5.04 -5.32 -7.32
N ALA A 51 -4.63 -6.26 -6.47
CA ALA A 51 -3.22 -6.60 -6.28
C ALA A 51 -2.60 -7.15 -7.59
N ALA A 52 -3.33 -8.03 -8.31
CA ALA A 52 -2.87 -8.57 -9.58
C ALA A 52 -2.63 -7.49 -10.65
N ILE A 53 -3.50 -6.45 -10.72
CA ILE A 53 -3.31 -5.31 -11.62
C ILE A 53 -1.99 -4.60 -11.30
N ALA A 54 -1.71 -4.32 -10.01
CA ALA A 54 -0.48 -3.66 -9.60
C ALA A 54 0.76 -4.52 -9.95
N ASN A 55 0.72 -5.82 -9.62
CA ASN A 55 1.80 -6.77 -9.88
C ASN A 55 2.12 -6.90 -11.38
N ASN A 56 1.09 -7.07 -12.21
CA ASN A 56 1.23 -7.22 -13.67
C ASN A 56 1.78 -5.95 -14.33
N ASN A 57 1.55 -4.79 -13.74
CA ASN A 57 2.10 -3.52 -14.19
C ASN A 57 3.46 -3.20 -13.58
N LYS A 58 4.02 -4.09 -12.74
CA LYS A 58 5.29 -3.90 -12.03
C LYS A 58 5.34 -2.57 -11.29
N ALA A 59 4.28 -2.29 -10.52
CA ALA A 59 4.19 -1.06 -9.75
C ALA A 59 5.26 -1.04 -8.64
N ASP A 60 5.86 0.12 -8.40
CA ASP A 60 6.87 0.32 -7.36
C ASP A 60 6.25 0.52 -5.97
N LEU A 61 4.98 0.94 -5.91
CA LEU A 61 4.20 1.06 -4.69
C LEU A 61 2.70 0.91 -4.97
N PHE A 62 1.93 0.54 -3.95
CA PHE A 62 0.49 0.37 -4.03
C PHE A 62 -0.21 1.14 -2.90
N ILE A 63 -1.18 1.99 -3.26
CA ILE A 63 -2.01 2.73 -2.30
C ILE A 63 -3.47 2.34 -2.53
N SER A 64 -4.09 1.73 -1.53
CA SER A 64 -5.52 1.42 -1.51
C SER A 64 -6.28 2.50 -0.76
N LEU A 65 -7.28 3.12 -1.40
CA LEU A 65 -8.09 4.20 -0.82
C LEU A 65 -9.45 3.68 -0.40
N HIS A 66 -9.82 3.94 0.83
CA HIS A 66 -11.04 3.49 1.46
C HIS A 66 -11.69 4.57 2.33
N ILE A 67 -12.94 4.34 2.72
CA ILE A 67 -13.67 5.11 3.72
C ILE A 67 -14.26 4.14 4.72
N ASN A 68 -13.91 4.32 5.98
CA ASN A 68 -14.32 3.48 7.08
C ASN A 68 -15.79 3.73 7.47
N SER A 69 -16.36 2.76 8.16
CA SER A 69 -17.66 2.88 8.82
C SER A 69 -17.59 2.21 10.19
N SER A 70 -18.27 2.77 11.16
CA SER A 70 -18.30 2.25 12.52
C SER A 70 -19.74 2.24 13.04
N VAL A 71 -20.05 1.32 13.96
CA VAL A 71 -21.29 1.36 14.75
C VAL A 71 -21.32 2.58 15.69
N SER A 72 -20.15 3.14 16.03
CA SER A 72 -20.04 4.38 16.78
C SER A 72 -20.07 5.57 15.83
N GLU A 73 -21.13 6.37 15.89
CA GLU A 73 -21.27 7.61 15.12
C GLU A 73 -20.23 8.68 15.51
N THR A 74 -19.53 8.51 16.64
CA THR A 74 -18.47 9.42 17.09
C THR A 74 -17.09 9.03 16.56
N ALA A 75 -16.93 7.84 15.95
CA ALA A 75 -15.68 7.42 15.34
C ALA A 75 -15.27 8.42 14.25
N SER A 76 -14.01 8.83 14.25
CA SER A 76 -13.56 9.89 13.37
C SER A 76 -12.05 9.83 13.12
N GLY A 77 -11.63 10.51 12.05
CA GLY A 77 -10.22 10.66 11.67
C GLY A 77 -9.73 9.57 10.71
N ALA A 78 -8.72 9.90 9.92
CA ALA A 78 -8.12 8.96 8.98
C ALA A 78 -7.23 7.94 9.70
N VAL A 79 -7.07 6.76 9.09
CA VAL A 79 -6.21 5.67 9.58
C VAL A 79 -5.40 5.13 8.41
N VAL A 80 -4.15 4.81 8.66
CA VAL A 80 -3.26 4.18 7.66
C VAL A 80 -2.92 2.78 8.13
N TYR A 81 -3.04 1.82 7.22
CA TYR A 81 -2.72 0.42 7.49
C TYR A 81 -1.58 -0.06 6.59
N SER A 82 -0.68 -0.83 7.20
CA SER A 82 0.26 -1.69 6.50
C SER A 82 0.00 -3.16 6.85
N LEU A 83 0.60 -4.09 6.12
CA LEU A 83 0.45 -5.52 6.41
C LEU A 83 1.14 -5.88 7.72
N SER A 84 0.47 -6.66 8.57
CA SER A 84 1.06 -7.39 9.69
C SER A 84 1.36 -8.83 9.28
N LEU A 85 2.52 -9.31 9.65
CA LEU A 85 2.86 -10.73 9.54
C LEU A 85 2.63 -11.49 10.86
N ASN A 86 2.33 -10.81 11.96
CA ASN A 86 2.17 -11.44 13.27
C ASN A 86 1.00 -12.44 13.31
N ASP A 87 0.00 -12.27 12.41
CA ASP A 87 -1.13 -13.20 12.27
C ASP A 87 -0.85 -14.37 11.33
N TYR A 88 0.24 -14.29 10.56
CA TYR A 88 0.81 -15.40 9.81
C TYR A 88 1.95 -15.97 10.66
N GLY A 89 1.64 -16.84 11.62
CA GLY A 89 2.62 -17.38 12.57
C GLY A 89 3.90 -17.87 11.88
N GLU A 90 5.04 -17.81 12.57
CA GLU A 90 6.34 -18.29 12.05
C GLU A 90 6.27 -19.74 11.52
N GLU A 91 5.36 -20.55 12.05
CA GLU A 91 5.05 -21.90 11.57
C GLU A 91 4.49 -21.88 10.14
N THR A 92 3.58 -20.97 9.80
CA THR A 92 3.02 -20.84 8.44
C THR A 92 4.09 -20.41 7.43
N LEU A 93 5.05 -19.60 7.86
CA LEU A 93 6.17 -19.16 7.03
C LEU A 93 7.19 -20.27 6.81
N SER A 94 7.37 -21.20 7.77
CA SER A 94 8.30 -22.32 7.67
C SER A 94 7.70 -23.54 6.95
N GLU A 95 6.43 -23.84 7.17
CA GLU A 95 5.75 -24.97 6.54
C GLU A 95 5.44 -24.76 5.06
N ASN A 96 5.33 -23.53 4.61
CA ASN A 96 4.99 -23.19 3.22
C ASN A 96 6.21 -23.06 2.28
N ARG A 97 7.42 -23.33 2.75
CA ARG A 97 8.59 -23.53 1.89
C ARG A 97 8.57 -24.95 1.33
N GLN A 98 7.71 -25.22 0.37
CA GLN A 98 7.71 -26.52 -0.32
C GLN A 98 8.82 -26.50 -1.38
N SER A 99 9.84 -27.34 -1.20
CA SER A 99 10.80 -27.59 -2.27
C SER A 99 10.20 -28.60 -3.24
N HIS A 100 9.99 -28.20 -4.48
CA HIS A 100 9.57 -29.09 -5.56
C HIS A 100 10.77 -29.43 -6.44
N THR A 101 10.98 -30.71 -6.63
CA THR A 101 12.01 -31.20 -7.55
C THR A 101 11.44 -31.19 -8.97
N VAL A 102 11.95 -30.32 -9.82
CA VAL A 102 11.53 -30.22 -11.23
C VAL A 102 12.53 -30.94 -12.11
N PRO A 103 12.10 -31.87 -12.99
CA PRO A 103 12.98 -32.50 -13.95
C PRO A 103 13.43 -31.51 -15.03
N LEU A 104 14.74 -31.52 -15.31
CA LEU A 104 15.32 -30.75 -16.40
C LEU A 104 15.58 -31.67 -17.61
N LEU A 105 15.55 -31.08 -18.81
CA LEU A 105 16.00 -31.78 -20.03
C LEU A 105 17.42 -32.30 -19.85
N GLY A 106 17.62 -33.62 -20.00
CA GLY A 106 18.91 -34.30 -19.81
C GLY A 106 19.00 -35.10 -18.51
N GLY A 107 17.90 -35.42 -17.84
CA GLY A 107 17.85 -36.33 -16.68
C GLY A 107 18.37 -35.76 -15.36
N ARG A 108 18.59 -34.43 -15.30
CA ARG A 108 18.92 -33.71 -14.07
C ARG A 108 17.67 -33.19 -13.40
N THR A 109 17.72 -33.05 -12.09
CA THR A 109 16.65 -32.44 -11.29
C THR A 109 17.13 -31.16 -10.66
N ARG A 110 16.25 -30.16 -10.53
CA ARG A 110 16.53 -28.93 -9.80
C ARG A 110 15.46 -28.76 -8.71
N ASN A 111 15.91 -28.50 -7.50
CA ASN A 111 15.01 -28.09 -6.44
C ASN A 111 14.63 -26.63 -6.64
N ILE A 112 13.33 -26.35 -6.74
CA ILE A 112 12.78 -25.00 -6.80
C ILE A 112 12.03 -24.81 -5.49
N GLU A 113 12.39 -23.77 -4.75
CA GLU A 113 11.56 -23.29 -3.65
C GLU A 113 10.38 -22.51 -4.27
N ILE A 114 9.17 -23.05 -4.09
CA ILE A 114 7.94 -22.33 -4.42
C ILE A 114 7.61 -21.48 -3.22
N VAL A 115 7.85 -20.18 -3.34
CA VAL A 115 7.30 -19.21 -2.41
C VAL A 115 5.83 -19.03 -2.78
N LEU A 116 4.92 -19.36 -1.88
CA LEU A 116 3.50 -19.11 -2.10
C LEU A 116 3.29 -17.61 -2.35
N TRP A 117 2.41 -17.30 -3.29
CA TRP A 117 2.09 -15.92 -3.64
C TRP A 117 1.63 -15.07 -2.45
N ASP A 118 0.99 -15.70 -1.46
CA ASP A 118 0.58 -15.09 -0.21
C ASP A 118 1.76 -14.57 0.65
N LEU A 119 2.99 -14.99 0.34
CA LEU A 119 4.21 -14.54 1.00
C LEU A 119 4.95 -13.43 0.22
N ALA A 120 4.43 -12.97 -0.89
CA ALA A 120 5.08 -11.94 -1.71
C ALA A 120 5.32 -10.64 -0.92
N GLN A 121 4.43 -10.30 0.02
CA GLN A 121 4.56 -9.13 0.88
C GLN A 121 5.63 -9.24 1.96
N VAL A 122 6.09 -10.44 2.32
CA VAL A 122 7.09 -10.61 3.40
C VAL A 122 8.34 -9.77 3.15
N THR A 123 8.78 -9.71 1.90
CA THR A 123 9.94 -8.93 1.48
C THR A 123 9.68 -7.41 1.50
N HIS A 124 8.41 -6.99 1.53
CA HIS A 124 8.02 -5.58 1.45
C HIS A 124 7.41 -5.03 2.74
N VAL A 125 7.34 -5.82 3.82
CA VAL A 125 6.70 -5.38 5.08
C VAL A 125 7.37 -4.15 5.66
N GLN A 126 8.70 -4.13 5.70
CA GLN A 126 9.45 -3.00 6.25
C GLN A 126 9.26 -1.74 5.41
N ASP A 127 9.32 -1.87 4.09
CA ASP A 127 9.10 -0.74 3.17
C ASP A 127 7.64 -0.28 3.16
N SER A 128 6.68 -1.18 3.35
CA SER A 128 5.27 -0.85 3.55
C SER A 128 5.05 -0.06 4.85
N ALA A 129 5.69 -0.48 5.94
CA ALA A 129 5.62 0.24 7.22
C ALA A 129 6.26 1.63 7.12
N LEU A 130 7.38 1.76 6.41
CA LEU A 130 8.03 3.04 6.15
C LEU A 130 7.12 3.97 5.33
N LEU A 131 6.54 3.47 4.24
CA LEU A 131 5.57 4.21 3.43
C LEU A 131 4.37 4.65 4.25
N ALA A 132 3.81 3.75 5.07
CA ALA A 132 2.69 4.06 5.96
C ALA A 132 3.03 5.17 6.97
N GLY A 133 4.25 5.17 7.51
CA GLY A 133 4.75 6.24 8.37
C GLY A 133 4.79 7.60 7.67
N PHE A 134 5.26 7.66 6.43
CA PHE A 134 5.24 8.91 5.66
C PHE A 134 3.81 9.36 5.33
N VAL A 135 2.91 8.43 4.99
CA VAL A 135 1.50 8.75 4.76
C VAL A 135 0.85 9.31 6.03
N ASP A 136 1.08 8.70 7.18
CA ASP A 136 0.55 9.18 8.48
C ASP A 136 1.05 10.60 8.77
N VAL A 137 2.35 10.85 8.68
CA VAL A 137 2.95 12.17 8.94
C VAL A 137 2.36 13.25 8.03
N GLU A 138 2.24 12.96 6.74
CA GLU A 138 1.78 13.95 5.78
C GLU A 138 0.28 14.20 5.84
N LEU A 139 -0.52 13.18 6.14
CA LEU A 139 -1.95 13.34 6.35
C LEU A 139 -2.24 14.08 7.66
N ARG A 140 -1.53 13.77 8.75
CA ARG A 140 -1.66 14.43 10.05
C ARG A 140 -1.46 15.95 9.98
N ARG A 141 -0.63 16.43 9.08
CA ARG A 141 -0.42 17.86 8.85
C ARG A 141 -1.59 18.57 8.16
N ARG A 142 -2.52 17.80 7.57
CA ARG A 142 -3.54 18.33 6.63
C ARG A 142 -4.97 18.00 7.01
N ILE A 143 -5.18 16.86 7.64
CA ILE A 143 -6.52 16.37 8.02
C ILE A 143 -6.51 15.82 9.44
N ASN A 144 -7.70 15.60 9.97
CA ASN A 144 -7.85 14.97 11.27
C ASN A 144 -7.55 13.47 11.16
N MET A 145 -6.68 12.98 12.05
CA MET A 145 -6.35 11.56 12.15
C MET A 145 -7.05 10.93 13.34
N ASN A 146 -7.30 9.63 13.27
CA ASN A 146 -7.82 8.84 14.39
C ASN A 146 -6.77 8.78 15.53
N ALA A 147 -7.19 8.43 16.75
CA ALA A 147 -6.26 8.23 17.86
C ALA A 147 -5.24 7.10 17.58
N LEU A 148 -5.68 6.06 16.86
CA LEU A 148 -4.84 4.96 16.38
C LEU A 148 -4.59 5.16 14.87
N THR A 149 -3.68 6.07 14.54
CA THR A 149 -3.50 6.56 13.18
C THR A 149 -2.75 5.61 12.27
N LEU A 150 -1.84 4.83 12.83
CA LEU A 150 -1.01 3.87 12.12
C LEU A 150 -1.26 2.48 12.70
N GLN A 151 -1.76 1.58 11.90
CA GLN A 151 -2.12 0.23 12.30
C GLN A 151 -1.57 -0.82 11.33
N GLN A 152 -1.57 -2.06 11.78
CA GLN A 152 -1.22 -3.21 10.97
C GLN A 152 -2.39 -4.20 10.97
N ALA A 153 -2.74 -4.69 9.77
CA ALA A 153 -3.80 -5.66 9.63
C ALA A 153 -3.62 -6.50 8.33
N PRO A 154 -4.07 -7.76 8.33
CA PRO A 154 -3.91 -8.66 7.18
C PRO A 154 -4.99 -8.42 6.10
N PHE A 155 -5.10 -7.21 5.60
CA PHE A 155 -6.03 -6.91 4.52
C PHE A 155 -5.66 -7.67 3.24
N ARG A 156 -6.62 -8.39 2.68
CA ARG A 156 -6.43 -9.21 1.46
C ARG A 156 -5.83 -8.43 0.29
N VAL A 157 -6.20 -7.15 0.15
CA VAL A 157 -5.67 -6.30 -0.92
C VAL A 157 -4.18 -5.99 -0.73
N LEU A 158 -3.67 -6.02 0.50
CA LEU A 158 -2.25 -5.82 0.81
C LEU A 158 -1.46 -7.12 0.70
N VAL A 159 -2.03 -8.24 1.15
CA VAL A 159 -1.36 -9.56 1.15
C VAL A 159 -0.88 -9.96 -0.25
N GLY A 160 -1.70 -9.76 -1.26
CA GLY A 160 -1.40 -10.15 -2.65
C GLY A 160 -0.48 -9.18 -3.41
N ALA A 161 -0.09 -8.04 -2.83
CA ALA A 161 0.75 -7.05 -3.51
C ALA A 161 2.24 -7.40 -3.43
N ASN A 162 2.95 -7.42 -4.56
CA ASN A 162 4.39 -7.71 -4.66
C ASN A 162 5.21 -6.41 -4.74
N MET A 163 4.87 -5.45 -3.91
CA MET A 163 5.54 -4.17 -3.74
C MET A 163 5.13 -3.56 -2.40
N PRO A 164 5.82 -2.52 -1.89
CA PRO A 164 5.35 -1.76 -0.73
C PRO A 164 3.92 -1.29 -0.89
N ALA A 165 3.06 -1.60 0.08
CA ALA A 165 1.63 -1.41 -0.02
C ALA A 165 1.01 -0.86 1.27
N VAL A 166 0.10 0.11 1.12
CA VAL A 166 -0.65 0.71 2.23
C VAL A 166 -2.13 0.81 1.89
N LEU A 167 -2.98 0.76 2.92
CA LEU A 167 -4.39 1.06 2.83
C LEU A 167 -4.68 2.29 3.67
N VAL A 168 -5.39 3.25 3.08
CA VAL A 168 -5.73 4.53 3.70
C VAL A 168 -7.23 4.63 3.84
N GLU A 169 -7.70 4.60 5.08
CA GLU A 169 -9.05 4.97 5.47
C GLU A 169 -9.09 6.49 5.65
N MET A 170 -9.73 7.21 4.74
CA MET A 170 -9.69 8.68 4.71
C MET A 170 -10.56 9.33 5.79
N GLY A 171 -11.43 8.57 6.45
CA GLY A 171 -12.34 9.01 7.50
C GLY A 171 -13.47 8.00 7.70
N PHE A 172 -14.44 8.35 8.54
CA PHE A 172 -15.60 7.51 8.87
C PHE A 172 -16.89 8.10 8.27
N ILE A 173 -17.46 7.41 7.27
CA ILE A 173 -18.69 7.87 6.61
C ILE A 173 -19.93 7.79 7.52
N SER A 174 -19.88 6.96 8.57
CA SER A 174 -20.92 6.86 9.60
C SER A 174 -20.98 8.09 10.52
N ASN A 175 -19.96 8.94 10.52
CA ASN A 175 -19.94 10.20 11.25
C ASN A 175 -20.43 11.33 10.34
N ALA A 176 -21.54 11.97 10.67
CA ALA A 176 -22.18 12.98 9.83
C ALA A 176 -21.26 14.17 9.46
N ARG A 177 -20.42 14.64 10.40
CA ARG A 177 -19.44 15.70 10.11
C ARG A 177 -18.36 15.24 9.15
N GLN A 178 -17.92 14.00 9.28
CA GLN A 178 -16.90 13.45 8.36
C GLN A 178 -17.51 13.12 7.00
N GLU A 179 -18.78 12.69 6.93
CA GLU A 179 -19.47 12.51 5.67
C GLU A 179 -19.51 13.82 4.86
N GLU A 180 -19.86 14.95 5.51
CA GLU A 180 -19.80 16.27 4.90
C GLU A 180 -18.37 16.65 4.46
N GLN A 181 -17.37 16.39 5.31
CA GLN A 181 -15.98 16.66 4.96
C GLN A 181 -15.51 15.84 3.77
N LEU A 182 -15.80 14.53 3.75
CA LEU A 182 -15.44 13.61 2.67
C LEU A 182 -16.04 14.03 1.31
N ALA A 183 -17.26 14.59 1.32
CA ALA A 183 -17.89 15.16 0.14
C ALA A 183 -17.23 16.46 -0.34
N SER A 184 -16.52 17.17 0.54
CA SER A 184 -15.90 18.45 0.25
C SER A 184 -14.67 18.32 -0.64
N LEU A 185 -14.63 19.05 -1.75
CA LEU A 185 -13.45 19.11 -2.62
C LEU A 185 -12.20 19.61 -1.88
N ALA A 186 -12.36 20.55 -0.94
CA ALA A 186 -11.26 21.07 -0.15
C ALA A 186 -10.64 20.01 0.78
N PHE A 187 -11.44 19.10 1.33
CA PHE A 187 -10.94 17.97 2.11
C PHE A 187 -10.21 16.96 1.22
N GLN A 188 -10.82 16.59 0.08
CA GLN A 188 -10.22 15.69 -0.89
C GLN A 188 -8.87 16.22 -1.39
N ASP A 189 -8.76 17.54 -1.64
CA ASP A 189 -7.48 18.17 -2.01
C ASP A 189 -6.42 18.01 -0.92
N ARG A 190 -6.77 18.21 0.35
CA ARG A 190 -5.84 18.00 1.45
C ARG A 190 -5.35 16.56 1.53
N VAL A 191 -6.24 15.59 1.32
CA VAL A 191 -5.86 14.16 1.23
C VAL A 191 -4.91 13.93 0.07
N VAL A 192 -5.24 14.41 -1.13
CA VAL A 192 -4.39 14.28 -2.33
C VAL A 192 -3.01 14.89 -2.11
N GLN A 193 -2.92 16.10 -1.53
CA GLN A 193 -1.63 16.73 -1.23
C GLN A 193 -0.82 15.94 -0.19
N GLY A 194 -1.47 15.35 0.82
CA GLY A 194 -0.82 14.48 1.79
C GLY A 194 -0.22 13.24 1.14
N LEU A 195 -1.02 12.53 0.34
CA LEU A 195 -0.58 11.32 -0.36
C LEU A 195 0.51 11.63 -1.40
N LEU A 196 0.37 12.72 -2.15
CA LEU A 196 1.40 13.15 -3.10
C LEU A 196 2.74 13.40 -2.38
N GLN A 197 2.72 14.14 -1.27
CA GLN A 197 3.95 14.44 -0.52
C GLN A 197 4.56 13.18 0.09
N SER A 198 3.74 12.24 0.56
CA SER A 198 4.26 10.97 1.08
C SER A 198 4.98 10.15 0.00
N VAL A 199 4.49 10.16 -1.25
CA VAL A 199 5.18 9.53 -2.39
C VAL A 199 6.52 10.22 -2.67
N VAL A 200 6.58 11.56 -2.60
CA VAL A 200 7.84 12.32 -2.75
C VAL A 200 8.84 11.91 -1.68
N THR A 201 8.44 11.97 -0.41
CA THR A 201 9.31 11.65 0.72
C THR A 201 9.78 10.19 0.69
N TYR A 202 8.89 9.27 0.33
CA TYR A 202 9.25 7.86 0.17
C TYR A 202 10.31 7.67 -0.93
N ARG A 203 10.12 8.30 -2.10
CA ARG A 203 11.09 8.25 -3.20
C ARG A 203 12.46 8.83 -2.82
N GLU A 204 12.48 9.91 -2.06
CA GLU A 204 13.71 10.51 -1.53
C GLU A 204 14.42 9.54 -0.58
N SER A 205 13.71 8.91 0.34
CA SER A 205 14.28 7.93 1.28
C SER A 205 14.89 6.71 0.57
N LEU A 206 14.32 6.27 -0.55
CA LEU A 206 14.90 5.21 -1.38
C LEU A 206 16.24 5.63 -2.01
N ARG A 207 16.32 6.87 -2.50
CA ARG A 207 17.56 7.42 -3.09
C ARG A 207 18.68 7.51 -2.06
N ASP A 208 18.37 7.99 -0.86
CA ASP A 208 19.35 8.14 0.21
C ASP A 208 19.89 6.77 0.66
N ARG A 209 19.03 5.77 0.78
CA ARG A 209 19.43 4.38 1.08
C ARG A 209 20.38 3.83 0.00
N TRP A 210 20.04 4.03 -1.25
CA TRP A 210 20.85 3.57 -2.39
C TRP A 210 22.22 4.21 -2.44
N GLN A 211 22.32 5.51 -2.17
CA GLN A 211 23.60 6.23 -2.10
C GLN A 211 24.47 5.74 -0.95
N THR A 212 23.86 5.46 0.21
CA THR A 212 24.58 4.94 1.38
C THR A 212 25.14 3.54 1.10
N GLU A 213 24.34 2.65 0.54
CA GLU A 213 24.77 1.29 0.20
C GLU A 213 25.85 1.27 -0.89
N SER A 214 25.74 2.10 -1.91
CA SER A 214 26.74 2.21 -2.97
C SER A 214 28.08 2.74 -2.45
N SER A 215 28.04 3.70 -1.52
CA SER A 215 29.24 4.24 -0.86
C SER A 215 29.92 3.20 0.05
N GLN A 216 29.15 2.37 0.73
CA GLN A 216 29.70 1.30 1.57
C GLN A 216 30.35 0.20 0.74
N ARG A 217 29.78 -0.18 -0.39
CA ARG A 217 30.34 -1.18 -1.32
C ARG A 217 31.64 -0.72 -1.95
N SER A 218 31.77 0.56 -2.27
CA SER A 218 33.01 1.12 -2.84
C SER A 218 34.16 1.20 -1.84
N ASN A 219 33.87 1.20 -0.54
CA ASN A 219 34.87 1.25 0.54
C ASN A 219 35.24 -0.15 1.10
N GLN A 220 34.65 -1.22 0.59
CA GLN A 220 35.04 -2.58 0.99
C GLN A 220 36.37 -2.96 0.31
N PRO A 221 37.41 -3.35 1.07
CA PRO A 221 38.64 -3.85 0.46
C PRO A 221 38.33 -5.10 -0.38
N PRO A 222 39.07 -5.35 -1.47
CA PRO A 222 38.91 -6.55 -2.26
C PRO A 222 39.09 -7.78 -1.35
N ALA A 223 38.20 -8.78 -1.52
CA ALA A 223 38.34 -10.03 -0.80
C ALA A 223 39.73 -10.58 -1.05
N GLU A 224 40.50 -10.86 0.03
CA GLU A 224 41.76 -11.56 -0.06
C GLU A 224 41.44 -12.95 -0.64
N GLU A 225 41.96 -13.24 -1.85
CA GLU A 225 41.97 -14.59 -2.38
C GLU A 225 42.88 -15.40 -1.48
N GLU A 226 42.33 -16.28 -0.66
CA GLU A 226 43.09 -17.27 0.06
C GLU A 226 43.76 -18.22 -0.95
N PRO A 227 45.03 -18.55 -0.74
CA PRO A 227 45.82 -19.39 -1.63
C PRO A 227 45.42 -20.87 -1.61
#